data_0a5bd023339170c4169fc3afdc468ec1
#
_entry.id   0a5bd023339170c4169fc3afdc468ec1
#
_cell.length_a   1.000
_cell.length_b   1.000
_cell.length_c   1.000
_cell.angle_alpha   90.00
_cell.angle_beta   90.00
_cell.angle_gamma   90.00
#
_symmetry.space_group_name_H-M   'P 1'
#
loop_
_entity.id
_entity.type
_entity.pdbx_description
1 polymer ?
#
loop_
_entity_poly.entity_id
_entity_poly.type
_entity_poly.pdbx_seq_one_letter_code
_entity_poly.pdbx_strand_id
1 'polypeptide(L)'
;MPESGKPVVSALVVSRNSKDELLRCLKTFFASADVPVEAIVVDNDSSDGSPAAVTDDFPQATVLVQSRNLGYGRSANVGLERCQGRFVLLLSPEVTLDPQCVGRLADFLLTRPDAGAVGPRLVLPGGRLDPDARRAFPSPTTLFYQTVGLSKLLPRSPRFGRHNMGHLPQTEAHEMDAGTAACLMLRRSALDRVGFFDPRYFMFGEDLDLCYRLKLGGWKVFYLPAATATRNAKPVSRERERQISYERHRAMWTYHFKHHSEDTSAFGNGLVWAQIWGRYAADRVASTFRSSRRETT
;
A
#
# COMPACT_ATOMS: atom_id res chain seq x y z
N MET A 1 -3.81 -5.34 31.00
CA MET A 1 -2.39 -5.71 30.91
C MET A 1 -2.21 -6.51 29.64
N PRO A 2 -1.17 -6.31 28.80
CA PRO A 2 -0.92 -7.22 27.70
C PRO A 2 -0.66 -8.62 28.26
N GLU A 3 -1.30 -9.64 27.70
CA GLU A 3 -0.99 -11.04 28.01
C GLU A 3 0.52 -11.25 27.79
N SER A 4 1.26 -11.62 28.83
CA SER A 4 2.71 -11.78 28.76
C SER A 4 3.05 -12.86 27.74
N GLY A 5 3.75 -12.47 26.68
CA GLY A 5 4.28 -13.37 25.64
C GLY A 5 3.74 -13.18 24.22
N LYS A 6 2.66 -12.42 24.01
CA LYS A 6 2.16 -12.15 22.65
C LYS A 6 2.82 -10.90 22.05
N PRO A 7 3.13 -10.89 20.74
CA PRO A 7 3.65 -9.69 20.07
C PRO A 7 2.62 -8.56 20.09
N VAL A 8 3.10 -7.33 20.21
CA VAL A 8 2.26 -6.13 20.07
C VAL A 8 2.04 -5.84 18.59
N VAL A 9 3.07 -6.01 17.77
CA VAL A 9 3.03 -5.76 16.32
C VAL A 9 3.51 -6.98 15.55
N SER A 10 2.72 -7.41 14.57
CA SER A 10 3.14 -8.36 13.53
C SER A 10 3.47 -7.58 12.26
N ALA A 11 4.72 -7.62 11.79
CA ALA A 11 5.03 -7.17 10.44
C ALA A 11 4.64 -8.25 9.43
N LEU A 12 3.88 -7.88 8.42
CA LEU A 12 3.56 -8.73 7.28
C LEU A 12 4.26 -8.21 6.04
N VAL A 13 5.19 -9.01 5.50
CA VAL A 13 5.96 -8.69 4.31
C VAL A 13 5.66 -9.71 3.22
N VAL A 14 5.05 -9.27 2.12
CA VAL A 14 4.92 -10.10 0.90
C VAL A 14 6.08 -9.76 -0.02
N SER A 15 6.90 -10.77 -0.35
CA SER A 15 8.12 -10.61 -1.15
C SER A 15 8.08 -11.46 -2.41
N ARG A 16 8.67 -10.94 -3.49
CA ARG A 16 8.95 -11.71 -4.71
C ARG A 16 10.19 -11.19 -5.41
N ASN A 17 11.24 -12.01 -5.48
CA ASN A 17 12.51 -11.69 -6.13
C ASN A 17 13.08 -10.33 -5.68
N SER A 18 13.16 -10.13 -4.36
CA SER A 18 13.62 -8.89 -3.74
C SER A 18 14.48 -9.15 -2.50
N LYS A 19 15.42 -10.12 -2.61
CA LYS A 19 16.26 -10.60 -1.51
C LYS A 19 16.92 -9.45 -0.73
N ASP A 20 17.70 -8.61 -1.40
CA ASP A 20 18.50 -7.57 -0.74
C ASP A 20 17.61 -6.50 -0.08
N GLU A 21 16.49 -6.13 -0.74
CA GLU A 21 15.50 -5.21 -0.20
C GLU A 21 14.83 -5.79 1.04
N LEU A 22 14.42 -7.06 0.97
CA LEU A 22 13.75 -7.77 2.06
C LEU A 22 14.63 -7.85 3.29
N LEU A 23 15.91 -8.22 3.14
CA LEU A 23 16.85 -8.29 4.26
C LEU A 23 17.06 -6.91 4.91
N ARG A 24 17.20 -5.84 4.10
CA ARG A 24 17.29 -4.46 4.62
C ARG A 24 16.01 -4.03 5.33
N CYS A 25 14.85 -4.35 4.76
CA CYS A 25 13.55 -4.08 5.36
C CYS A 25 13.42 -4.71 6.75
N LEU A 26 13.68 -6.02 6.87
CA LEU A 26 13.62 -6.75 8.12
C LEU A 26 14.63 -6.23 9.15
N LYS A 27 15.87 -5.90 8.72
CA LYS A 27 16.88 -5.31 9.59
C LYS A 27 16.38 -4.00 10.21
N THR A 28 15.81 -3.10 9.41
CA THR A 28 15.29 -1.82 9.92
C THR A 28 14.01 -2.00 10.73
N PHE A 29 13.16 -2.98 10.39
CA PHE A 29 11.98 -3.31 11.18
C PHE A 29 12.34 -3.71 12.60
N PHE A 30 13.22 -4.71 12.76
CA PHE A 30 13.62 -5.16 14.10
C PHE A 30 14.39 -4.08 14.88
N ALA A 31 15.17 -3.23 14.19
CA ALA A 31 15.89 -2.13 14.82
C ALA A 31 14.97 -0.93 15.22
N SER A 32 13.82 -0.77 14.58
CA SER A 32 12.87 0.33 14.84
C SER A 32 11.79 0.00 15.86
N ALA A 33 11.75 -1.25 16.33
CA ALA A 33 10.76 -1.74 17.26
C ALA A 33 11.27 -1.61 18.71
N ASP A 34 10.56 -0.87 19.52
CA ASP A 34 10.74 -0.73 20.97
C ASP A 34 9.63 -1.46 21.76
N VAL A 35 8.83 -2.27 21.07
CA VAL A 35 7.77 -3.13 21.60
C VAL A 35 7.98 -4.57 21.12
N PRO A 36 7.39 -5.58 21.79
CA PRO A 36 7.44 -6.97 21.32
C PRO A 36 6.87 -7.11 19.91
N VAL A 37 7.66 -7.69 19.00
CA VAL A 37 7.30 -7.83 17.58
C VAL A 37 7.53 -9.23 17.06
N GLU A 38 6.81 -9.57 15.98
CA GLU A 38 7.08 -10.72 15.11
C GLU A 38 7.12 -10.27 13.64
N ALA A 39 7.78 -11.04 12.80
CA ALA A 39 7.78 -10.83 11.34
C ALA A 39 7.26 -12.09 10.64
N ILE A 40 6.25 -11.90 9.79
CA ILE A 40 5.69 -12.92 8.90
C ILE A 40 6.07 -12.53 7.48
N VAL A 41 6.91 -13.32 6.84
CA VAL A 41 7.34 -13.13 5.45
C VAL A 41 6.61 -14.13 4.58
N VAL A 42 5.85 -13.66 3.61
CA VAL A 42 5.21 -14.50 2.59
C VAL A 42 6.00 -14.38 1.31
N ASP A 43 6.73 -15.42 0.99
CA ASP A 43 7.43 -15.52 -0.29
C ASP A 43 6.47 -15.94 -1.38
N ASN A 44 6.29 -15.07 -2.38
CA ASN A 44 5.30 -15.23 -3.44
C ASN A 44 5.94 -15.79 -4.72
N ASP A 45 6.56 -16.99 -4.61
CA ASP A 45 7.22 -17.67 -5.72
C ASP A 45 8.50 -16.96 -6.19
N SER A 46 9.47 -16.80 -5.28
CA SER A 46 10.78 -16.25 -5.58
C SER A 46 11.76 -17.33 -6.07
N SER A 47 12.67 -16.93 -6.93
CA SER A 47 13.77 -17.75 -7.45
C SER A 47 15.16 -17.22 -7.10
N ASP A 48 15.25 -16.13 -6.32
CA ASP A 48 16.49 -15.43 -5.97
C ASP A 48 17.12 -15.87 -4.65
N GLY A 49 16.55 -16.90 -4.00
CA GLY A 49 17.02 -17.40 -2.71
C GLY A 49 16.56 -16.55 -1.50
N SER A 50 15.57 -15.65 -1.69
CA SER A 50 15.01 -14.84 -0.59
C SER A 50 14.59 -15.65 0.63
N PRO A 51 13.84 -16.79 0.50
CA PRO A 51 13.36 -17.54 1.66
C PRO A 51 14.50 -18.08 2.53
N ALA A 52 15.52 -18.68 1.90
CA ALA A 52 16.68 -19.21 2.62
C ALA A 52 17.45 -18.09 3.35
N ALA A 53 17.73 -16.99 2.66
CA ALA A 53 18.44 -15.86 3.23
C ALA A 53 17.70 -15.24 4.45
N VAL A 54 16.36 -15.18 4.42
CA VAL A 54 15.60 -14.71 5.59
C VAL A 54 15.70 -15.69 6.75
N THR A 55 15.63 -16.99 6.49
CA THR A 55 15.74 -18.02 7.54
C THR A 55 17.12 -17.99 8.20
N ASP A 56 18.18 -17.76 7.41
CA ASP A 56 19.57 -17.70 7.89
C ASP A 56 19.83 -16.41 8.72
N ASP A 57 19.44 -15.25 8.21
CA ASP A 57 19.75 -13.94 8.82
C ASP A 57 18.75 -13.54 9.92
N PHE A 58 17.51 -14.02 9.84
CA PHE A 58 16.40 -13.69 10.76
C PHE A 58 15.64 -14.94 11.23
N PRO A 59 16.26 -15.84 12.02
CA PRO A 59 15.66 -17.09 12.46
C PRO A 59 14.37 -16.88 13.31
N GLN A 60 14.16 -15.69 13.84
CA GLN A 60 12.95 -15.30 14.56
C GLN A 60 11.77 -14.92 13.62
N ALA A 61 12.01 -14.76 12.32
CA ALA A 61 10.95 -14.50 11.35
C ALA A 61 10.30 -15.80 10.86
N THR A 62 8.97 -15.79 10.70
CA THR A 62 8.26 -16.90 10.07
C THR A 62 8.21 -16.70 8.57
N VAL A 63 8.73 -17.68 7.81
CA VAL A 63 8.71 -17.65 6.34
C VAL A 63 7.67 -18.62 5.80
N LEU A 64 6.74 -18.12 4.97
CA LEU A 64 5.70 -18.89 4.30
C LEU A 64 5.95 -18.87 2.79
N VAL A 65 6.37 -20.00 2.21
CA VAL A 65 6.71 -20.09 0.78
C VAL A 65 5.49 -20.53 -0.03
N GLN A 66 5.15 -19.75 -1.06
CA GLN A 66 4.10 -20.04 -2.02
C GLN A 66 4.67 -20.79 -3.23
N SER A 67 3.94 -21.78 -3.76
CA SER A 67 4.35 -22.55 -4.95
C SER A 67 4.08 -21.83 -6.28
N ARG A 68 3.43 -20.68 -6.24
CA ARG A 68 3.12 -19.81 -7.40
C ARG A 68 2.81 -18.41 -6.96
N ASN A 69 2.97 -17.45 -7.86
CA ASN A 69 2.58 -16.06 -7.63
C ASN A 69 1.05 -15.90 -7.56
N LEU A 70 0.53 -15.64 -6.35
CA LEU A 70 -0.90 -15.42 -6.11
C LEU A 70 -1.34 -13.95 -6.21
N GLY A 71 -0.39 -13.02 -6.43
CA GLY A 71 -0.60 -11.58 -6.28
C GLY A 71 -0.52 -11.13 -4.82
N TYR A 72 -0.53 -9.80 -4.61
CA TYR A 72 -0.31 -9.25 -3.27
C TYR A 72 -1.43 -9.60 -2.28
N GLY A 73 -2.69 -9.30 -2.61
CA GLY A 73 -3.80 -9.44 -1.66
C GLY A 73 -4.00 -10.87 -1.15
N ARG A 74 -3.92 -11.86 -2.05
CA ARG A 74 -4.05 -13.28 -1.65
C ARG A 74 -2.86 -13.74 -0.81
N SER A 75 -1.64 -13.38 -1.18
CA SER A 75 -0.45 -13.71 -0.41
C SER A 75 -0.47 -13.03 0.96
N ALA A 76 -0.88 -11.77 1.03
CA ALA A 76 -1.04 -11.07 2.29
C ALA A 76 -2.09 -11.74 3.20
N ASN A 77 -3.20 -12.23 2.65
CA ASN A 77 -4.21 -12.95 3.43
C ASN A 77 -3.64 -14.21 4.11
N VAL A 78 -2.79 -14.98 3.42
CA VAL A 78 -2.10 -16.14 4.00
C VAL A 78 -1.24 -15.73 5.20
N GLY A 79 -0.53 -14.60 5.10
CA GLY A 79 0.27 -14.09 6.20
C GLY A 79 -0.57 -13.51 7.33
N LEU A 80 -1.68 -12.81 7.02
CA LEU A 80 -2.60 -12.24 8.01
C LEU A 80 -3.19 -13.30 8.96
N GLU A 81 -3.44 -14.52 8.46
CA GLU A 81 -3.91 -15.65 9.28
C GLU A 81 -2.87 -16.09 10.32
N ARG A 82 -1.59 -15.80 10.10
CA ARG A 82 -0.49 -16.17 11.00
C ARG A 82 -0.10 -15.04 11.97
N CYS A 83 -0.46 -13.81 11.67
CA CYS A 83 -0.19 -12.66 12.53
C CYS A 83 -0.94 -12.78 13.88
N GLN A 84 -0.22 -12.64 14.99
CA GLN A 84 -0.76 -12.74 16.36
C GLN A 84 -0.80 -11.37 17.06
N GLY A 85 -0.14 -10.36 16.51
CA GLY A 85 -0.04 -9.02 17.07
C GLY A 85 -1.39 -8.30 17.19
N ARG A 86 -1.50 -7.46 18.21
CA ARG A 86 -2.61 -6.52 18.37
C ARG A 86 -2.73 -5.58 17.18
N PHE A 87 -1.59 -5.25 16.57
CA PHE A 87 -1.48 -4.46 15.35
C PHE A 87 -0.75 -5.26 14.27
N VAL A 88 -1.12 -5.03 13.02
CA VAL A 88 -0.45 -5.62 11.86
C VAL A 88 0.15 -4.50 11.04
N LEU A 89 1.48 -4.50 10.88
CA LEU A 89 2.19 -3.59 9.99
C LEU A 89 2.34 -4.25 8.62
N LEU A 90 1.58 -3.79 7.64
CA LEU A 90 1.85 -4.10 6.24
C LEU A 90 3.15 -3.40 5.85
N LEU A 91 4.09 -4.14 5.28
CA LEU A 91 5.41 -3.63 4.96
C LEU A 91 5.90 -4.20 3.63
N SER A 92 6.30 -3.33 2.72
CA SER A 92 6.90 -3.73 1.44
C SER A 92 8.41 -3.97 1.60
N PRO A 93 9.02 -4.96 0.92
CA PRO A 93 10.46 -5.19 0.96
C PRO A 93 11.31 -3.96 0.63
N GLU A 94 10.82 -3.07 -0.21
CA GLU A 94 11.50 -1.85 -0.63
C GLU A 94 11.49 -0.71 0.42
N VAL A 95 10.83 -0.91 1.57
CA VAL A 95 10.72 0.10 2.62
C VAL A 95 11.75 -0.14 3.71
N THR A 96 12.42 0.93 4.12
CA THR A 96 13.25 1.00 5.32
C THR A 96 12.60 1.93 6.34
N LEU A 97 12.61 1.50 7.61
CA LEU A 97 11.98 2.23 8.70
C LEU A 97 13.02 3.05 9.46
N ASP A 98 12.68 4.28 9.80
CA ASP A 98 13.50 5.09 10.70
C ASP A 98 13.39 4.54 12.14
N PRO A 99 14.36 4.85 13.02
CA PRO A 99 14.29 4.48 14.43
C PRO A 99 12.96 4.92 15.08
N GLN A 100 12.40 4.07 15.95
CA GLN A 100 11.13 4.28 16.64
C GLN A 100 9.87 4.37 15.74
N CYS A 101 9.98 4.12 14.44
CA CYS A 101 8.84 4.20 13.54
C CYS A 101 7.71 3.24 13.97
N VAL A 102 8.06 2.00 14.28
CA VAL A 102 7.10 0.96 14.72
C VAL A 102 6.42 1.35 16.03
N GLY A 103 7.21 1.77 17.04
CA GLY A 103 6.67 2.20 18.34
C GLY A 103 5.73 3.39 18.22
N ARG A 104 6.12 4.42 17.47
CA ARG A 104 5.26 5.61 17.26
C ARG A 104 3.92 5.29 16.59
N LEU A 105 3.93 4.37 15.61
CA LEU A 105 2.67 3.92 14.98
C LEU A 105 1.82 3.12 15.96
N ALA A 106 2.43 2.23 16.75
CA ALA A 106 1.73 1.44 17.76
C ALA A 106 1.13 2.32 18.86
N ASP A 107 1.90 3.26 19.39
CA ASP A 107 1.45 4.22 20.41
C ASP A 107 0.30 5.09 19.91
N PHE A 108 0.37 5.54 18.66
CA PHE A 108 -0.73 6.28 18.06
C PHE A 108 -2.02 5.45 18.04
N LEU A 109 -1.95 4.19 17.62
CA LEU A 109 -3.13 3.31 17.65
C LEU A 109 -3.57 2.97 19.08
N LEU A 110 -2.66 2.88 20.05
CA LEU A 110 -3.02 2.64 21.45
C LEU A 110 -3.83 3.79 22.04
N THR A 111 -3.44 5.02 21.72
CA THR A 111 -4.09 6.25 22.26
C THR A 111 -5.33 6.68 21.47
N ARG A 112 -5.59 6.08 20.29
CA ARG A 112 -6.71 6.41 19.40
C ARG A 112 -7.57 5.18 19.12
N PRO A 113 -8.54 4.85 20.00
CA PRO A 113 -9.37 3.66 19.82
C PRO A 113 -10.29 3.71 18.59
N ASP A 114 -10.56 4.91 18.03
CA ASP A 114 -11.28 5.12 16.78
C ASP A 114 -10.44 4.90 15.52
N ALA A 115 -9.10 4.79 15.66
CA ALA A 115 -8.20 4.55 14.53
C ALA A 115 -8.13 3.05 14.19
N GLY A 116 -8.54 2.71 12.96
CA GLY A 116 -8.42 1.39 12.37
C GLY A 116 -7.07 1.18 11.66
N ALA A 117 -6.48 2.29 11.16
CA ALA A 117 -5.18 2.25 10.48
C ALA A 117 -4.40 3.56 10.66
N VAL A 118 -3.07 3.47 10.58
CA VAL A 118 -2.17 4.62 10.56
C VAL A 118 -0.98 4.36 9.63
N GLY A 119 -0.69 5.32 8.74
CA GLY A 119 0.49 5.32 7.86
C GLY A 119 1.52 6.35 8.31
N PRO A 120 2.82 6.06 8.17
CA PRO A 120 3.89 6.99 8.47
C PRO A 120 4.04 8.07 7.38
N ARG A 121 4.92 9.03 7.62
CA ARG A 121 5.50 9.87 6.57
C ARG A 121 6.42 9.00 5.70
N LEU A 122 5.84 8.39 4.68
CA LEU A 122 6.60 7.61 3.70
C LEU A 122 7.23 8.56 2.68
N VAL A 123 8.55 8.51 2.56
CA VAL A 123 9.31 9.37 1.63
C VAL A 123 10.04 8.54 0.59
N LEU A 124 10.32 9.14 -0.54
CA LEU A 124 11.22 8.63 -1.57
C LEU A 124 12.66 9.03 -1.25
N PRO A 125 13.68 8.39 -1.84
CA PRO A 125 15.05 8.85 -1.75
C PRO A 125 15.14 10.34 -2.11
N GLY A 126 15.84 11.13 -1.28
CA GLY A 126 15.85 12.59 -1.38
C GLY A 126 14.79 13.32 -0.54
N GLY A 127 14.01 12.59 0.28
CA GLY A 127 13.13 13.18 1.31
C GLY A 127 11.78 13.70 0.81
N ARG A 128 11.47 13.57 -0.49
CA ARG A 128 10.17 13.95 -1.04
C ARG A 128 9.11 12.94 -0.58
N LEU A 129 7.95 13.45 -0.14
CA LEU A 129 6.81 12.60 0.24
C LEU A 129 6.41 11.69 -0.94
N ASP A 130 6.24 10.40 -0.65
CA ASP A 130 5.69 9.44 -1.61
C ASP A 130 4.23 9.84 -1.92
N PRO A 131 3.85 9.98 -3.21
CA PRO A 131 2.47 10.30 -3.58
C PRO A 131 1.43 9.31 -3.07
N ASP A 132 1.83 8.05 -2.81
CA ASP A 132 0.95 7.00 -2.31
C ASP A 132 0.83 7.01 -0.78
N ALA A 133 1.65 7.78 -0.06
CA ALA A 133 1.65 7.83 1.41
C ALA A 133 0.29 8.21 1.99
N ARG A 134 -0.44 9.07 1.29
CA ARG A 134 -1.78 9.54 1.66
C ARG A 134 -2.60 9.81 0.42
N ARG A 135 -3.76 9.20 0.33
CA ARG A 135 -4.61 9.24 -0.86
C ARG A 135 -6.06 9.50 -0.47
N ALA A 136 -6.77 10.23 -1.32
CA ALA A 136 -8.22 10.26 -1.29
C ALA A 136 -8.80 9.07 -2.06
N PHE A 137 -10.03 8.66 -1.71
CA PHE A 137 -10.73 7.66 -2.50
C PHE A 137 -10.99 8.15 -3.91
N PRO A 138 -10.80 7.27 -4.91
CA PRO A 138 -11.15 7.60 -6.28
C PRO A 138 -12.68 7.83 -6.39
N SER A 139 -13.03 8.94 -7.02
CA SER A 139 -14.42 9.23 -7.40
C SER A 139 -14.48 9.58 -8.90
N PRO A 140 -15.62 9.47 -9.56
CA PRO A 140 -15.74 9.88 -10.96
C PRO A 140 -15.24 11.30 -11.22
N THR A 141 -15.48 12.22 -10.30
CA THR A 141 -15.03 13.62 -10.37
C THR A 141 -13.51 13.75 -10.23
N THR A 142 -12.88 13.02 -9.30
CA THR A 142 -11.41 13.05 -9.12
C THR A 142 -10.70 12.42 -10.31
N LEU A 143 -11.26 11.35 -10.88
CA LEU A 143 -10.77 10.72 -12.11
C LEU A 143 -10.85 11.70 -13.29
N PHE A 144 -11.95 12.43 -13.44
CA PHE A 144 -12.09 13.46 -14.47
C PHE A 144 -11.04 14.56 -14.33
N TYR A 145 -10.82 15.13 -13.13
CA TYR A 145 -9.80 16.15 -12.90
C TYR A 145 -8.37 15.68 -13.20
N GLN A 146 -8.09 14.41 -12.94
CA GLN A 146 -6.80 13.81 -13.31
C GLN A 146 -6.64 13.71 -14.83
N THR A 147 -7.70 13.31 -15.54
CA THR A 147 -7.67 13.11 -16.99
C THR A 147 -7.46 14.43 -17.74
N VAL A 148 -8.13 15.49 -17.32
CA VAL A 148 -7.97 16.83 -17.91
C VAL A 148 -6.74 17.60 -17.39
N GLY A 149 -5.92 17.00 -16.51
CA GLY A 149 -4.67 17.58 -16.01
C GLY A 149 -4.82 18.64 -14.91
N LEU A 150 -6.05 18.97 -14.48
CA LEU A 150 -6.31 19.99 -13.44
C LEU A 150 -5.66 19.65 -12.10
N SER A 151 -5.55 18.38 -11.76
CA SER A 151 -4.88 17.93 -10.54
C SER A 151 -3.36 18.18 -10.56
N LYS A 152 -2.73 18.22 -11.74
CA LYS A 152 -1.31 18.57 -11.90
C LYS A 152 -1.09 20.09 -11.90
N LEU A 153 -2.03 20.84 -12.45
CA LEU A 153 -1.96 22.31 -12.54
C LEU A 153 -2.22 22.95 -11.18
N LEU A 154 -3.13 22.40 -10.38
CA LEU A 154 -3.57 22.93 -9.08
C LEU A 154 -3.44 21.88 -7.96
N PRO A 155 -2.22 21.39 -7.66
CA PRO A 155 -2.01 20.26 -6.73
C PRO A 155 -2.35 20.59 -5.27
N ARG A 156 -2.38 21.87 -4.90
CA ARG A 156 -2.73 22.35 -3.55
C ARG A 156 -4.21 22.70 -3.40
N SER A 157 -5.00 22.59 -4.46
CA SER A 157 -6.44 22.86 -4.39
C SER A 157 -7.18 21.75 -3.65
N PRO A 158 -8.03 22.04 -2.65
CA PRO A 158 -8.87 21.04 -1.99
C PRO A 158 -9.80 20.29 -2.95
N ARG A 159 -10.14 20.89 -4.09
CA ARG A 159 -11.02 20.32 -5.11
C ARG A 159 -10.25 19.53 -6.17
N PHE A 160 -9.15 20.07 -6.70
CA PHE A 160 -8.42 19.48 -7.84
C PHE A 160 -7.21 18.63 -7.42
N GLY A 161 -6.53 19.02 -6.31
CA GLY A 161 -5.39 18.29 -5.72
C GLY A 161 -5.78 17.25 -4.67
N ARG A 162 -7.07 16.94 -4.54
CA ARG A 162 -7.60 16.05 -3.48
C ARG A 162 -7.01 14.64 -3.53
N HIS A 163 -6.69 14.12 -4.71
CA HIS A 163 -6.22 12.75 -4.89
C HIS A 163 -5.05 12.37 -3.96
N ASN A 164 -4.01 13.21 -3.89
CA ASN A 164 -2.84 12.98 -3.02
C ASN A 164 -2.90 13.84 -1.75
N MET A 165 -4.07 14.40 -1.43
CA MET A 165 -4.29 15.26 -0.26
C MET A 165 -3.25 16.38 -0.14
N GLY A 166 -2.82 16.95 -1.28
CA GLY A 166 -1.77 17.96 -1.38
C GLY A 166 -2.11 19.29 -0.70
N HIS A 167 -3.37 19.51 -0.35
CA HIS A 167 -3.86 20.67 0.39
C HIS A 167 -3.65 20.53 1.92
N LEU A 168 -3.34 19.33 2.43
CA LEU A 168 -3.10 19.11 3.85
C LEU A 168 -1.60 19.22 4.19
N PRO A 169 -1.26 19.75 5.37
CA PRO A 169 0.13 19.87 5.80
C PRO A 169 0.80 18.49 5.88
N GLN A 170 2.11 18.45 5.55
CA GLN A 170 2.88 17.20 5.62
C GLN A 170 3.50 16.96 7.00
N THR A 171 3.44 17.96 7.87
CA THR A 171 4.09 17.98 9.19
C THR A 171 3.13 17.69 10.34
N GLU A 172 1.83 17.59 10.07
CA GLU A 172 0.79 17.39 11.07
C GLU A 172 0.06 16.07 10.88
N ALA A 173 -0.29 15.42 11.98
CA ALA A 173 -1.12 14.22 11.95
C ALA A 173 -2.57 14.60 11.58
N HIS A 174 -3.15 13.89 10.63
CA HIS A 174 -4.52 14.13 10.19
C HIS A 174 -5.18 12.86 9.68
N GLU A 175 -6.51 12.88 9.63
CA GLU A 175 -7.27 11.81 9.00
C GLU A 175 -7.09 11.84 7.48
N MET A 176 -6.96 10.67 6.87
CA MET A 176 -6.88 10.47 5.42
C MET A 176 -7.90 9.44 4.97
N ASP A 177 -8.18 9.38 3.66
CA ASP A 177 -9.06 8.35 3.14
C ASP A 177 -8.35 7.01 3.07
N ALA A 178 -7.13 6.96 2.55
CA ALA A 178 -6.34 5.73 2.44
C ALA A 178 -4.83 5.99 2.54
N GLY A 179 -4.12 5.06 3.17
CA GLY A 179 -2.68 4.88 3.09
C GLY A 179 -2.30 3.85 2.03
N THR A 180 -1.02 3.50 1.97
CA THR A 180 -0.49 2.46 1.07
C THR A 180 -0.08 1.22 1.85
N ALA A 181 -0.37 0.04 1.32
CA ALA A 181 0.10 -1.22 1.89
C ALA A 181 1.64 -1.35 1.88
N ALA A 182 2.35 -0.42 1.26
CA ALA A 182 3.81 -0.37 1.35
C ALA A 182 4.30 -0.11 2.79
N CYS A 183 3.58 0.71 3.57
CA CYS A 183 3.81 0.89 5.01
C CYS A 183 2.54 1.42 5.68
N LEU A 184 1.75 0.52 6.27
CA LEU A 184 0.48 0.86 6.92
C LEU A 184 0.26 -0.06 8.12
N MET A 185 0.15 0.51 9.31
CA MET A 185 -0.20 -0.26 10.50
C MET A 185 -1.71 -0.29 10.69
N LEU A 186 -2.24 -1.50 10.88
CA LEU A 186 -3.66 -1.81 11.00
C LEU A 186 -3.97 -2.32 12.41
N ARG A 187 -5.12 -1.96 12.93
CA ARG A 187 -5.66 -2.56 14.15
C ARG A 187 -6.25 -3.92 13.85
N ARG A 188 -5.83 -4.97 14.56
CA ARG A 188 -6.31 -6.34 14.34
C ARG A 188 -7.83 -6.44 14.49
N SER A 189 -8.42 -5.87 15.52
CA SER A 189 -9.87 -5.90 15.71
C SER A 189 -10.67 -5.17 14.63
N ALA A 190 -10.05 -4.20 13.94
CA ALA A 190 -10.65 -3.56 12.77
C ALA A 190 -10.63 -4.49 11.55
N LEU A 191 -9.49 -5.18 11.32
CA LEU A 191 -9.39 -6.21 10.27
C LEU A 191 -10.38 -7.36 10.49
N ASP A 192 -10.50 -7.85 11.71
CA ASP A 192 -11.43 -8.94 12.06
C ASP A 192 -12.88 -8.55 11.78
N ARG A 193 -13.21 -7.26 11.95
CA ARG A 193 -14.57 -6.75 11.69
C ARG A 193 -14.88 -6.52 10.21
N VAL A 194 -13.91 -6.00 9.42
CA VAL A 194 -14.15 -5.64 8.01
C VAL A 194 -13.68 -6.70 7.03
N GLY A 195 -12.94 -7.72 7.50
CA GLY A 195 -12.33 -8.77 6.70
C GLY A 195 -10.97 -8.33 6.09
N PHE A 196 -10.24 -9.31 5.60
CA PHE A 196 -8.91 -9.14 5.00
C PHE A 196 -8.99 -8.56 3.59
N PHE A 197 -7.93 -8.69 2.80
CA PHE A 197 -7.90 -8.19 1.43
C PHE A 197 -8.87 -8.95 0.51
N ASP A 198 -9.49 -8.22 -0.40
CA ASP A 198 -10.36 -8.82 -1.42
C ASP A 198 -9.51 -9.52 -2.48
N PRO A 199 -9.70 -10.84 -2.71
CA PRO A 199 -8.88 -11.62 -3.63
C PRO A 199 -9.07 -11.27 -5.11
N ARG A 200 -10.00 -10.40 -5.46
CA ARG A 200 -10.20 -9.90 -6.84
C ARG A 200 -9.08 -8.96 -7.28
N TYR A 201 -8.40 -8.32 -6.32
CA TYR A 201 -7.22 -7.50 -6.61
C TYR A 201 -5.98 -8.38 -6.66
N PHE A 202 -5.37 -8.48 -7.84
CA PHE A 202 -4.10 -9.18 -7.99
C PHE A 202 -2.93 -8.32 -7.47
N MET A 203 -2.96 -7.05 -7.82
CA MET A 203 -1.97 -6.05 -7.43
C MET A 203 -2.59 -4.65 -7.58
N PHE A 204 -2.33 -3.75 -6.61
CA PHE A 204 -2.91 -2.42 -6.50
C PHE A 204 -4.42 -2.40 -6.19
N GLY A 205 -4.84 -1.36 -5.47
CA GLY A 205 -6.22 -1.11 -5.13
C GLY A 205 -6.76 -1.90 -3.93
N GLU A 206 -6.08 -2.98 -3.54
CA GLU A 206 -6.42 -3.77 -2.36
C GLU A 206 -6.35 -2.95 -1.06
N ASP A 207 -5.38 -2.04 -0.98
CA ASP A 207 -5.22 -1.12 0.14
C ASP A 207 -6.29 -0.02 0.16
N LEU A 208 -6.67 0.50 -1.00
CA LEU A 208 -7.79 1.44 -1.14
C LEU A 208 -9.10 0.78 -0.73
N ASP A 209 -9.36 -0.44 -1.20
CA ASP A 209 -10.53 -1.23 -0.85
C ASP A 209 -10.62 -1.50 0.66
N LEU A 210 -9.49 -1.92 1.26
CA LEU A 210 -9.43 -2.16 2.70
C LEU A 210 -9.71 -0.88 3.50
N CYS A 211 -9.06 0.24 3.15
CA CYS A 211 -9.29 1.52 3.81
C CYS A 211 -10.74 2.01 3.64
N TYR A 212 -11.35 1.78 2.48
CA TYR A 212 -12.75 2.11 2.24
C TYR A 212 -13.67 1.30 3.16
N ARG A 213 -13.45 -0.02 3.27
CA ARG A 213 -14.22 -0.89 4.17
C ARG A 213 -13.99 -0.54 5.65
N LEU A 214 -12.78 -0.14 6.03
CA LEU A 214 -12.51 0.37 7.39
C LEU A 214 -13.39 1.59 7.68
N LYS A 215 -13.46 2.57 6.78
CA LYS A 215 -14.32 3.76 6.96
C LYS A 215 -15.81 3.44 6.98
N LEU A 216 -16.28 2.54 6.13
CA LEU A 216 -17.67 2.05 6.18
C LEU A 216 -17.96 1.33 7.52
N GLY A 217 -16.97 0.64 8.09
CA GLY A 217 -17.04 0.01 9.41
C GLY A 217 -16.95 1.00 10.60
N GLY A 218 -16.87 2.32 10.35
CA GLY A 218 -16.79 3.36 11.36
C GLY A 218 -15.37 3.63 11.88
N TRP A 219 -14.34 3.04 11.28
CA TRP A 219 -12.95 3.25 11.63
C TRP A 219 -12.35 4.44 10.88
N LYS A 220 -11.40 5.13 11.52
CA LYS A 220 -10.63 6.20 10.89
C LYS A 220 -9.27 5.70 10.42
N VAL A 221 -8.74 6.30 9.37
CA VAL A 221 -7.40 6.06 8.83
C VAL A 221 -6.60 7.35 8.98
N PHE A 222 -5.37 7.26 9.53
CA PHE A 222 -4.57 8.44 9.85
C PHE A 222 -3.22 8.44 9.15
N TYR A 223 -2.73 9.64 8.88
CA TYR A 223 -1.35 9.93 8.54
C TYR A 223 -0.62 10.45 9.78
N LEU A 224 0.55 9.89 10.09
CA LEU A 224 1.37 10.26 11.25
C LEU A 224 2.78 10.65 10.81
N PRO A 225 3.09 11.96 10.67
CA PRO A 225 4.41 12.41 10.21
C PRO A 225 5.53 12.21 11.25
N ALA A 226 5.20 12.02 12.53
CA ALA A 226 6.17 11.69 13.57
C ALA A 226 6.84 10.32 13.37
N ALA A 227 6.17 9.39 12.68
CA ALA A 227 6.74 8.13 12.21
C ALA A 227 7.22 8.33 10.76
N THR A 228 8.45 7.96 10.45
CA THR A 228 9.03 8.14 9.10
C THR A 228 9.55 6.81 8.56
N ALA A 229 9.37 6.62 7.26
CA ALA A 229 9.89 5.48 6.51
C ALA A 229 10.31 5.92 5.10
N THR A 230 11.27 5.22 4.50
CA THR A 230 11.77 5.53 3.15
C THR A 230 11.46 4.36 2.21
N ARG A 231 10.83 4.66 1.07
CA ARG A 231 10.56 3.68 0.01
C ARG A 231 11.63 3.76 -1.06
N ASN A 232 12.47 2.72 -1.12
CA ASN A 232 13.62 2.61 -2.01
C ASN A 232 13.27 1.83 -3.29
N ALA A 233 12.22 2.25 -4.02
CA ALA A 233 11.77 1.55 -5.20
C ALA A 233 12.86 1.55 -6.28
N LYS A 234 13.17 0.37 -6.82
CA LYS A 234 14.07 0.20 -7.95
C LYS A 234 13.36 0.43 -9.28
N PRO A 235 14.08 0.87 -10.32
CA PRO A 235 13.56 0.82 -11.68
C PRO A 235 13.15 -0.59 -12.06
N VAL A 236 12.01 -0.71 -12.71
CA VAL A 236 11.49 -2.00 -13.20
C VAL A 236 11.66 -2.13 -14.72
N SER A 237 11.66 -3.37 -15.22
CA SER A 237 11.72 -3.62 -16.66
C SER A 237 10.47 -3.07 -17.37
N ARG A 238 10.60 -2.77 -18.66
CA ARG A 238 9.47 -2.30 -19.49
C ARG A 238 8.28 -3.26 -19.49
N GLU A 239 8.56 -4.55 -19.48
CA GLU A 239 7.52 -5.57 -19.39
C GLU A 239 6.77 -5.47 -18.07
N ARG A 240 7.50 -5.32 -17.00
CA ARG A 240 6.94 -5.12 -15.66
C ARG A 240 6.15 -3.80 -15.55
N GLU A 241 6.64 -2.72 -16.14
CA GLU A 241 5.90 -1.45 -16.23
C GLU A 241 4.54 -1.61 -16.96
N ARG A 242 4.52 -2.39 -18.04
CA ARG A 242 3.28 -2.70 -18.78
C ARG A 242 2.29 -3.48 -17.94
N GLN A 243 2.77 -4.52 -17.23
CA GLN A 243 1.95 -5.29 -16.30
C GLN A 243 1.41 -4.41 -15.17
N ILE A 244 2.25 -3.59 -14.55
CA ILE A 244 1.87 -2.62 -13.52
C ILE A 244 0.79 -1.67 -14.03
N SER A 245 0.94 -1.12 -15.23
CA SER A 245 -0.06 -0.23 -15.83
C SER A 245 -1.39 -0.94 -16.03
N TYR A 246 -1.39 -2.15 -16.58
CA TYR A 246 -2.61 -2.94 -16.74
C TYR A 246 -3.32 -3.21 -15.42
N GLU A 247 -2.59 -3.71 -14.42
CA GLU A 247 -3.16 -4.06 -13.11
C GLU A 247 -3.69 -2.82 -12.36
N ARG A 248 -3.06 -1.65 -12.51
CA ARG A 248 -3.59 -0.40 -11.96
C ARG A 248 -4.94 -0.02 -12.56
N HIS A 249 -5.09 -0.09 -13.87
CA HIS A 249 -6.36 0.24 -14.54
C HIS A 249 -7.44 -0.80 -14.21
N ARG A 250 -7.07 -2.09 -14.16
CA ARG A 250 -7.96 -3.16 -13.71
C ARG A 250 -8.43 -2.95 -12.28
N ALA A 251 -7.53 -2.58 -11.38
CA ALA A 251 -7.86 -2.29 -9.99
C ALA A 251 -8.82 -1.11 -9.85
N MET A 252 -8.61 -0.03 -10.63
CA MET A 252 -9.53 1.12 -10.65
C MET A 252 -10.94 0.70 -11.09
N TRP A 253 -11.06 -0.13 -12.12
CA TRP A 253 -12.34 -0.67 -12.56
C TRP A 253 -12.96 -1.58 -11.50
N THR A 254 -12.18 -2.49 -10.91
CA THR A 254 -12.66 -3.38 -9.83
C THR A 254 -13.19 -2.59 -8.65
N TYR A 255 -12.48 -1.52 -8.25
CA TYR A 255 -12.89 -0.64 -7.17
C TYR A 255 -14.20 0.10 -7.50
N HIS A 256 -14.31 0.71 -8.68
CA HIS A 256 -15.53 1.38 -9.12
C HIS A 256 -16.72 0.41 -9.17
N PHE A 257 -16.52 -0.76 -9.78
CA PHE A 257 -17.57 -1.77 -9.92
C PHE A 257 -18.06 -2.27 -8.56
N LYS A 258 -17.15 -2.46 -7.61
CA LYS A 258 -17.48 -2.95 -6.26
C LYS A 258 -18.24 -1.93 -5.41
N HIS A 259 -17.83 -0.67 -5.46
CA HIS A 259 -18.24 0.33 -4.48
C HIS A 259 -19.17 1.43 -5.02
N HIS A 260 -19.28 1.57 -6.34
CA HIS A 260 -20.00 2.69 -6.95
C HIS A 260 -20.91 2.29 -8.11
N SER A 261 -20.86 1.04 -8.60
CA SER A 261 -21.63 0.66 -9.79
C SER A 261 -23.14 0.65 -9.56
N GLU A 262 -23.60 0.32 -8.36
CA GLU A 262 -25.02 0.29 -8.01
C GLU A 262 -25.62 1.70 -7.90
N ASP A 263 -24.82 2.67 -7.42
CA ASP A 263 -25.21 4.08 -7.27
C ASP A 263 -25.03 4.89 -8.58
N THR A 264 -24.47 4.25 -9.61
CA THR A 264 -24.15 4.90 -10.89
C THR A 264 -25.02 4.32 -12.00
N SER A 265 -25.62 5.17 -12.82
CA SER A 265 -26.42 4.70 -13.97
C SER A 265 -25.58 3.82 -14.93
N ALA A 266 -26.23 2.95 -15.70
CA ALA A 266 -25.54 2.10 -16.68
C ALA A 266 -24.71 2.92 -17.68
N PHE A 267 -25.23 4.07 -18.14
CA PHE A 267 -24.49 5.01 -18.97
C PHE A 267 -23.28 5.61 -18.25
N GLY A 268 -23.43 6.00 -16.98
CA GLY A 268 -22.34 6.49 -16.15
C GLY A 268 -21.23 5.44 -15.95
N ASN A 269 -21.60 4.18 -15.68
CA ASN A 269 -20.67 3.05 -15.57
C ASN A 269 -19.91 2.85 -16.89
N GLY A 270 -20.60 2.95 -18.04
CA GLY A 270 -19.98 2.90 -19.36
C GLY A 270 -18.95 4.02 -19.60
N LEU A 271 -19.26 5.25 -19.17
CA LEU A 271 -18.32 6.38 -19.25
C LEU A 271 -17.09 6.16 -18.37
N VAL A 272 -17.24 5.69 -17.13
CA VAL A 272 -16.10 5.37 -16.25
C VAL A 272 -15.24 4.27 -16.84
N TRP A 273 -15.86 3.22 -17.38
CA TRP A 273 -15.13 2.15 -18.10
C TRP A 273 -14.32 2.71 -19.27
N ALA A 274 -14.98 3.48 -20.14
CA ALA A 274 -14.33 4.08 -21.30
C ALA A 274 -13.16 5.02 -20.91
N GLN A 275 -13.33 5.80 -19.83
CA GLN A 275 -12.29 6.68 -19.31
C GLN A 275 -11.06 5.88 -18.80
N ILE A 276 -11.29 4.83 -18.01
CA ILE A 276 -10.21 4.00 -17.45
C ILE A 276 -9.44 3.30 -18.58
N TRP A 277 -10.14 2.61 -19.46
CA TRP A 277 -9.50 1.81 -20.52
C TRP A 277 -9.00 2.66 -21.69
N GLY A 278 -9.67 3.79 -21.99
CA GLY A 278 -9.16 4.77 -22.96
C GLY A 278 -7.83 5.38 -22.51
N ARG A 279 -7.69 5.69 -21.20
CA ARG A 279 -6.40 6.14 -20.64
C ARG A 279 -5.33 5.06 -20.71
N TYR A 280 -5.66 3.81 -20.38
CA TYR A 280 -4.74 2.70 -20.54
C TYR A 280 -4.24 2.57 -22.00
N ALA A 281 -5.14 2.65 -22.98
CA ALA A 281 -4.78 2.61 -24.39
C ALA A 281 -3.87 3.79 -24.80
N ALA A 282 -4.18 5.01 -24.33
CA ALA A 282 -3.35 6.18 -24.59
C ALA A 282 -1.94 6.06 -23.97
N ASP A 283 -1.82 5.56 -22.72
CA ASP A 283 -0.54 5.31 -22.05
C ASP A 283 0.28 4.25 -22.82
N ARG A 284 -0.37 3.22 -23.35
CA ARG A 284 0.27 2.18 -24.19
C ARG A 284 0.85 2.77 -25.46
N VAL A 285 0.08 3.57 -26.18
CA VAL A 285 0.52 4.25 -27.40
C VAL A 285 1.69 5.20 -27.10
N ALA A 286 1.57 6.03 -26.06
CA ALA A 286 2.63 6.96 -25.66
C ALA A 286 3.94 6.24 -25.27
N SER A 287 3.85 5.07 -24.62
CA SER A 287 5.02 4.27 -24.26
C SER A 287 5.77 3.72 -25.49
N THR A 288 5.05 3.39 -26.56
CA THR A 288 5.64 2.89 -27.82
C THR A 288 6.44 4.01 -28.55
N PHE A 289 5.92 5.24 -28.57
CA PHE A 289 6.62 6.36 -29.17
C PHE A 289 7.85 6.85 -28.37
N ARG A 290 7.85 6.70 -27.05
CA ARG A 290 9.04 7.02 -26.23
C ARG A 290 10.18 6.02 -26.42
N SER A 291 9.89 4.78 -26.80
CA SER A 291 10.91 3.76 -27.07
C SER A 291 11.66 4.02 -28.37
N SER A 292 10.97 4.44 -29.44
CA SER A 292 11.60 4.71 -30.72
C SER A 292 12.56 5.92 -30.68
N ARG A 293 12.35 6.88 -29.79
CA ARG A 293 13.26 8.04 -29.61
C ARG A 293 14.55 7.72 -28.83
N ARG A 294 14.59 6.64 -28.02
CA ARG A 294 15.79 6.25 -27.26
C ARG A 294 16.70 5.27 -28.01
N GLU A 295 16.21 4.66 -29.08
CA GLU A 295 17.00 3.79 -29.96
C GLU A 295 17.71 4.57 -31.09
N THR A 296 17.42 5.87 -31.22
CA THR A 296 18.01 6.77 -32.24
C THR A 296 18.96 7.80 -31.66
N THR A 297 19.37 7.66 -30.39
CA THR A 297 20.39 8.49 -29.74
C THR A 297 21.45 7.60 -29.08
#